data_9cf54f4be28c47004592f2da03a107a5
#
_entry.id   9cf54f4be28c47004592f2da03a107a5
#
_cell.length_a   1.000
_cell.length_b   1.000
_cell.length_c   1.000
_cell.angle_alpha   90.00
_cell.angle_beta   90.00
_cell.angle_gamma   90.00
#
_symmetry.space_group_name_H-M   'P 1'
#
loop_
_entity.id
_entity.type
_entity.pdbx_description
1 polymer ?
#
loop_
_entity_poly.entity_id
_entity_poly.type
_entity_poly.pdbx_seq_one_letter_code
_entity_poly.pdbx_strand_id
1 'polypeptide(L)'
;MPAADPQRLLELINGCWTTQALCATVELGIADTLADQPMDAATLARCAGTDSQATARLLRALVSLGVCECHGTVYGLTANGRLLAAGPGPSLRGWATLAGRGLWAPWHGLADSVRTGLGHHARDGHDRFEALDGDAEAASAFQQAMSELTALIAGPVAAIIGGRLVGTGHIVDVGGGHGGLLAAVLASRPGWHGTVFDRPHARAGAERLLREEGLADRVAIISGNFFDGVPAGDVLLLKSVLHDWGDNCSALLLRRCADALSPRGMLLAVERLMPEAPSDLPAHRALCRSDLNMLIGPGGCERTEPEFRALFATAGLSIVAVTPSAAGFVVIEARP
;
A
#
# COMPACT_ATOMS: atom_id res chain seq x y z
N MET A 1 -12.12 30.79 18.42
CA MET A 1 -12.38 29.73 17.45
C MET A 1 -12.14 30.31 16.05
N PRO A 2 -11.46 29.62 15.12
CA PRO A 2 -11.39 30.09 13.74
C PRO A 2 -12.80 30.19 13.16
N ALA A 3 -13.01 31.14 12.22
CA ALA A 3 -14.30 31.28 11.52
C ALA A 3 -14.59 30.04 10.68
N ALA A 4 -15.87 29.72 10.50
CA ALA A 4 -16.30 28.62 9.62
C ALA A 4 -15.82 28.90 8.17
N ASP A 5 -15.30 27.86 7.51
CA ASP A 5 -14.87 27.92 6.12
C ASP A 5 -15.71 26.94 5.27
N PRO A 6 -16.85 27.39 4.76
CA PRO A 6 -17.72 26.56 3.91
C PRO A 6 -17.05 26.09 2.63
N GLN A 7 -16.15 26.89 2.06
CA GLN A 7 -15.45 26.54 0.82
C GLN A 7 -14.54 25.32 1.05
N ARG A 8 -13.80 25.34 2.16
CA ARG A 8 -12.97 24.21 2.55
C ARG A 8 -13.77 22.92 2.78
N LEU A 9 -14.96 23.02 3.39
CA LEU A 9 -15.82 21.87 3.59
C LEU A 9 -16.37 21.31 2.26
N LEU A 10 -16.74 22.19 1.33
CA LEU A 10 -17.16 21.78 -0.02
C LEU A 10 -16.04 21.05 -0.77
N GLU A 11 -14.79 21.51 -0.70
CA GLU A 11 -13.65 20.81 -1.28
C GLU A 11 -13.49 19.40 -0.70
N LEU A 12 -13.65 19.23 0.61
CA LEU A 12 -13.57 17.92 1.27
C LEU A 12 -14.70 16.98 0.81
N ILE A 13 -15.94 17.49 0.73
CA ILE A 13 -17.10 16.72 0.26
C ILE A 13 -16.90 16.28 -1.19
N ASN A 14 -16.39 17.15 -2.04
CA ASN A 14 -16.19 16.91 -3.47
C ASN A 14 -14.92 16.07 -3.76
N GLY A 15 -14.16 15.70 -2.76
CA GLY A 15 -12.92 14.89 -2.92
C GLY A 15 -13.13 13.58 -3.68
N CYS A 16 -14.32 12.98 -3.59
CA CYS A 16 -14.69 11.78 -4.34
C CYS A 16 -14.70 12.00 -5.87
N TRP A 17 -14.99 13.20 -6.36
CA TRP A 17 -14.95 13.52 -7.79
C TRP A 17 -13.51 13.49 -8.31
N THR A 18 -12.55 13.94 -7.52
CA THR A 18 -11.13 13.85 -7.84
C THR A 18 -10.69 12.40 -8.03
N THR A 19 -11.03 11.53 -7.07
CA THR A 19 -10.72 10.08 -7.15
C THR A 19 -11.29 9.46 -8.42
N GLN A 20 -12.54 9.77 -8.77
CA GLN A 20 -13.19 9.25 -9.99
C GLN A 20 -12.56 9.81 -11.28
N ALA A 21 -12.17 11.08 -11.31
CA ALA A 21 -11.49 11.66 -12.47
C ALA A 21 -10.12 10.98 -12.71
N LEU A 22 -9.35 10.71 -11.66
CA LEU A 22 -8.06 10.00 -11.76
C LEU A 22 -8.26 8.54 -12.20
N CYS A 23 -9.23 7.85 -11.63
CA CYS A 23 -9.58 6.48 -12.01
C CYS A 23 -9.99 6.41 -13.49
N ALA A 24 -10.90 7.27 -13.93
CA ALA A 24 -11.34 7.32 -15.32
C ALA A 24 -10.18 7.63 -16.30
N THR A 25 -9.22 8.45 -15.88
CA THR A 25 -8.02 8.76 -16.68
C THR A 25 -7.19 7.52 -16.96
N VAL A 26 -7.07 6.64 -15.97
CA VAL A 26 -6.38 5.34 -16.10
C VAL A 26 -7.19 4.37 -16.95
N GLU A 27 -8.46 4.18 -16.64
CA GLU A 27 -9.34 3.22 -17.32
C GLU A 27 -9.50 3.49 -18.82
N LEU A 28 -9.57 4.76 -19.19
CA LEU A 28 -9.72 5.17 -20.58
C LEU A 28 -8.38 5.21 -21.35
N GLY A 29 -7.25 4.83 -20.71
CA GLY A 29 -5.92 4.86 -21.32
C GLY A 29 -5.44 6.27 -21.67
N ILE A 30 -6.06 7.32 -21.10
CA ILE A 30 -5.73 8.73 -21.38
C ILE A 30 -4.31 9.04 -20.90
N ALA A 31 -3.93 8.55 -19.72
CA ALA A 31 -2.58 8.76 -19.22
C ALA A 31 -1.53 8.08 -20.11
N ASP A 32 -1.79 6.86 -20.58
CA ASP A 32 -0.88 6.12 -21.46
C ASP A 32 -0.71 6.85 -22.80
N THR A 33 -1.82 7.24 -23.42
CA THR A 33 -1.81 7.95 -24.71
C THR A 33 -1.08 9.30 -24.64
N LEU A 34 -1.26 10.07 -23.55
CA LEU A 34 -0.56 11.34 -23.35
C LEU A 34 0.91 11.15 -22.92
N ALA A 35 1.28 10.00 -22.36
CA ALA A 35 2.67 9.69 -22.05
C ALA A 35 3.50 9.50 -23.31
N ASP A 36 2.91 8.93 -24.38
CA ASP A 36 3.56 8.75 -25.67
C ASP A 36 3.82 10.10 -26.36
N GLN A 37 2.80 10.95 -26.43
CA GLN A 37 2.94 12.29 -26.99
C GLN A 37 1.82 13.25 -26.56
N PRO A 38 2.12 14.54 -26.33
CA PRO A 38 1.11 15.56 -26.14
C PRO A 38 0.22 15.74 -27.38
N MET A 39 -1.09 15.95 -27.19
CA MET A 39 -2.04 16.13 -28.29
C MET A 39 -3.26 16.96 -27.91
N ASP A 40 -4.05 17.39 -28.89
CA ASP A 40 -5.32 18.06 -28.63
C ASP A 40 -6.42 17.08 -28.18
N ALA A 41 -7.47 17.63 -27.54
CA ALA A 41 -8.55 16.83 -26.99
C ALA A 41 -9.31 15.99 -28.05
N ALA A 42 -9.47 16.46 -29.26
CA ALA A 42 -10.19 15.75 -30.31
C ALA A 42 -9.36 14.54 -30.82
N THR A 43 -8.06 14.73 -30.95
CA THR A 43 -7.13 13.64 -31.30
C THR A 43 -7.07 12.58 -30.19
N LEU A 44 -6.95 12.99 -28.92
CA LEU A 44 -6.96 12.09 -27.79
C LEU A 44 -8.27 11.28 -27.72
N ALA A 45 -9.42 11.95 -27.89
CA ALA A 45 -10.71 11.28 -27.88
C ALA A 45 -10.82 10.19 -28.96
N ARG A 46 -10.28 10.43 -30.16
CA ARG A 46 -10.22 9.41 -31.22
C ARG A 46 -9.32 8.21 -30.85
N CYS A 47 -8.18 8.47 -30.21
CA CYS A 47 -7.27 7.42 -29.78
C CYS A 47 -7.89 6.58 -28.64
N ALA A 48 -8.55 7.22 -27.69
CA ALA A 48 -9.15 6.59 -26.52
C ALA A 48 -10.58 6.04 -26.78
N GLY A 49 -11.16 6.26 -27.97
CA GLY A 49 -12.52 5.83 -28.28
C GLY A 49 -13.59 6.56 -27.47
N THR A 50 -13.39 7.81 -27.11
CA THR A 50 -14.25 8.60 -26.22
C THR A 50 -14.94 9.77 -26.94
N ASP A 51 -15.94 10.37 -26.29
CA ASP A 51 -16.55 11.62 -26.79
C ASP A 51 -15.60 12.80 -26.65
N SER A 52 -15.44 13.58 -27.71
CA SER A 52 -14.48 14.68 -27.76
C SER A 52 -14.79 15.80 -26.75
N GLN A 53 -16.07 16.13 -26.55
CA GLN A 53 -16.47 17.19 -25.61
C GLN A 53 -16.28 16.74 -24.16
N ALA A 54 -16.65 15.47 -23.86
CA ALA A 54 -16.45 14.88 -22.53
C ALA A 54 -14.95 14.76 -22.20
N THR A 55 -14.12 14.33 -23.16
CA THR A 55 -12.67 14.26 -23.02
C THR A 55 -12.07 15.64 -22.74
N ALA A 56 -12.48 16.67 -23.46
CA ALA A 56 -12.03 18.03 -23.20
C ALA A 56 -12.43 18.55 -21.80
N ARG A 57 -13.60 18.14 -21.29
CA ARG A 57 -14.02 18.46 -19.91
C ARG A 57 -13.15 17.76 -18.88
N LEU A 58 -12.86 16.45 -19.07
CA LEU A 58 -11.97 15.70 -18.20
C LEU A 58 -10.56 16.29 -18.19
N LEU A 59 -9.99 16.62 -19.35
CA LEU A 59 -8.67 17.24 -19.46
C LEU A 59 -8.58 18.58 -18.71
N ARG A 60 -9.62 19.43 -18.79
CA ARG A 60 -9.66 20.68 -18.00
C ARG A 60 -9.63 20.41 -16.49
N ALA A 61 -10.36 19.39 -16.04
CA ALA A 61 -10.31 18.98 -14.63
C ALA A 61 -8.91 18.49 -14.26
N LEU A 62 -8.28 17.65 -15.09
CA LEU A 62 -6.92 17.13 -14.85
C LEU A 62 -5.86 18.24 -14.84
N VAL A 63 -6.02 19.30 -15.64
CA VAL A 63 -5.16 20.49 -15.58
C VAL A 63 -5.33 21.21 -14.24
N SER A 64 -6.57 21.42 -13.79
CA SER A 64 -6.84 22.06 -12.50
C SER A 64 -6.34 21.26 -11.29
N LEU A 65 -6.19 19.94 -11.46
CA LEU A 65 -5.63 19.03 -10.45
C LEU A 65 -4.09 18.89 -10.54
N GLY A 66 -3.42 19.55 -11.49
CA GLY A 66 -1.98 19.45 -11.69
C GLY A 66 -1.51 18.10 -12.23
N VAL A 67 -2.41 17.32 -12.86
CA VAL A 67 -2.13 16.02 -13.50
C VAL A 67 -1.76 16.22 -14.97
N CYS A 68 -2.44 17.14 -15.65
CA CYS A 68 -2.11 17.56 -17.01
C CYS A 68 -1.64 19.03 -17.04
N GLU A 69 -0.92 19.36 -18.09
CA GLU A 69 -0.64 20.75 -18.51
C GLU A 69 -1.24 21.01 -19.89
N CYS A 70 -1.48 22.29 -20.21
CA CYS A 70 -2.07 22.67 -21.48
C CYS A 70 -1.30 23.85 -22.07
N HIS A 71 -0.81 23.71 -23.30
CA HIS A 71 -0.14 24.75 -24.09
C HIS A 71 -0.94 25.04 -25.37
N GLY A 72 -1.66 26.13 -25.35
CA GLY A 72 -2.64 26.44 -26.45
C GLY A 72 -3.80 25.44 -26.40
N THR A 73 -3.87 24.54 -27.37
CA THR A 73 -4.89 23.48 -27.46
C THR A 73 -4.32 22.08 -27.19
N VAL A 74 -3.01 21.99 -26.95
CA VAL A 74 -2.29 20.72 -26.76
C VAL A 74 -2.14 20.39 -25.25
N TYR A 75 -2.56 19.20 -24.87
CA TYR A 75 -2.46 18.68 -23.52
C TYR A 75 -1.30 17.70 -23.40
N GLY A 76 -0.59 17.74 -22.28
CA GLY A 76 0.46 16.81 -21.91
C GLY A 76 0.37 16.40 -20.43
N LEU A 77 1.11 15.39 -20.03
CA LEU A 77 1.19 14.98 -18.61
C LEU A 77 2.24 15.80 -17.87
N THR A 78 1.89 16.26 -16.68
CA THR A 78 2.88 16.73 -15.68
C THR A 78 3.69 15.56 -15.14
N ALA A 79 4.71 15.84 -14.32
CA ALA A 79 5.44 14.80 -13.57
C ALA A 79 4.49 13.95 -12.70
N ASN A 80 3.48 14.59 -12.05
CA ASN A 80 2.46 13.86 -11.29
C ASN A 80 1.56 13.00 -12.18
N GLY A 81 1.17 13.52 -13.35
CA GLY A 81 0.34 12.78 -14.31
C GLY A 81 1.01 11.53 -14.85
N ARG A 82 2.33 11.55 -15.01
CA ARG A 82 3.12 10.38 -15.45
C ARG A 82 3.04 9.21 -14.49
N LEU A 83 2.75 9.42 -13.20
CA LEU A 83 2.51 8.36 -12.22
C LEU A 83 1.23 7.54 -12.50
N LEU A 84 0.34 8.04 -13.36
CA LEU A 84 -0.88 7.33 -13.78
C LEU A 84 -0.71 6.55 -15.09
N ALA A 85 0.40 6.74 -15.79
CA ALA A 85 0.70 6.04 -17.03
C ALA A 85 1.40 4.71 -16.78
N ALA A 86 1.27 3.77 -17.73
CA ALA A 86 2.08 2.57 -17.78
C ALA A 86 3.53 2.93 -18.18
N GLY A 87 4.51 2.24 -17.60
CA GLY A 87 5.91 2.46 -17.94
C GLY A 87 6.86 2.04 -16.84
N PRO A 88 8.17 2.17 -17.08
CA PRO A 88 9.17 1.91 -16.06
C PRO A 88 9.16 3.05 -15.01
N GLY A 89 9.34 2.69 -13.74
CA GLY A 89 9.46 3.64 -12.63
C GLY A 89 8.25 3.66 -11.70
N PRO A 90 8.17 4.66 -10.79
CA PRO A 90 7.09 4.77 -9.82
C PRO A 90 5.73 4.92 -10.51
N SER A 91 4.72 4.22 -10.02
CA SER A 91 3.35 4.27 -10.51
C SER A 91 2.36 4.42 -9.34
N LEU A 92 1.21 5.01 -9.62
CA LEU A 92 0.01 5.03 -8.77
C LEU A 92 -1.22 4.61 -9.56
N ARG A 93 -1.02 4.01 -10.73
CA ARG A 93 -2.07 3.55 -11.63
C ARG A 93 -2.99 2.52 -10.95
N GLY A 94 -2.39 1.47 -10.39
CA GLY A 94 -3.12 0.43 -9.66
C GLY A 94 -3.85 0.98 -8.45
N TRP A 95 -3.21 1.90 -7.70
CA TRP A 95 -3.87 2.55 -6.57
C TRP A 95 -5.05 3.43 -7.01
N ALA A 96 -4.94 4.20 -8.10
CA ALA A 96 -6.05 5.01 -8.63
C ALA A 96 -7.24 4.13 -9.04
N THR A 97 -6.98 2.99 -9.69
CA THR A 97 -8.02 2.03 -10.07
C THR A 97 -8.66 1.37 -8.84
N LEU A 98 -7.84 0.89 -7.89
CA LEU A 98 -8.34 0.28 -6.65
C LEU A 98 -9.19 1.26 -5.84
N ALA A 99 -8.73 2.51 -5.68
CA ALA A 99 -9.46 3.55 -4.94
C ALA A 99 -10.76 3.94 -5.63
N GLY A 100 -10.78 4.04 -6.96
CA GLY A 100 -11.96 4.46 -7.72
C GLY A 100 -12.98 3.34 -7.98
N ARG A 101 -12.59 2.07 -7.85
CA ARG A 101 -13.47 0.90 -8.09
C ARG A 101 -13.56 -0.02 -6.88
N GLY A 102 -12.45 -0.67 -6.51
CA GLY A 102 -12.47 -1.73 -5.50
C GLY A 102 -12.82 -1.23 -4.09
N LEU A 103 -12.47 0.00 -3.74
CA LEU A 103 -12.79 0.57 -2.44
C LEU A 103 -14.10 1.36 -2.42
N TRP A 104 -14.79 1.53 -3.57
CA TRP A 104 -15.98 2.40 -3.63
C TRP A 104 -17.15 1.87 -2.82
N ALA A 105 -17.48 0.58 -2.96
CA ALA A 105 -18.54 -0.05 -2.19
C ALA A 105 -18.20 -0.14 -0.68
N PRO A 106 -17.00 -0.56 -0.26
CA PRO A 106 -16.57 -0.46 1.13
C PRO A 106 -16.75 0.94 1.73
N TRP A 107 -16.28 1.99 1.06
CA TRP A 107 -16.40 3.37 1.53
C TRP A 107 -17.86 3.87 1.59
N HIS A 108 -18.74 3.43 0.69
CA HIS A 108 -20.17 3.72 0.78
C HIS A 108 -20.79 3.18 2.09
N GLY A 109 -20.27 2.05 2.59
CA GLY A 109 -20.69 1.42 3.84
C GLY A 109 -20.04 1.97 5.11
N LEU A 110 -19.28 3.08 5.07
CA LEU A 110 -18.56 3.61 6.24
C LEU A 110 -19.45 3.85 7.47
N ALA A 111 -20.65 4.40 7.28
CA ALA A 111 -21.57 4.66 8.40
C ALA A 111 -21.95 3.36 9.15
N ASP A 112 -22.09 2.25 8.44
CA ASP A 112 -22.39 0.96 9.04
C ASP A 112 -21.17 0.37 9.74
N SER A 113 -19.96 0.53 9.16
CA SER A 113 -18.72 0.15 9.83
C SER A 113 -18.52 0.92 11.14
N VAL A 114 -18.80 2.22 11.17
CA VAL A 114 -18.74 3.04 12.39
C VAL A 114 -19.78 2.60 13.44
N ARG A 115 -20.99 2.20 13.03
CA ARG A 115 -22.02 1.72 13.96
C ARG A 115 -21.69 0.35 14.56
N THR A 116 -21.07 -0.53 13.78
CA THR A 116 -20.89 -1.94 14.15
C THR A 116 -19.48 -2.31 14.59
N GLY A 117 -18.48 -1.47 14.25
CA GLY A 117 -17.06 -1.81 14.41
C GLY A 117 -16.56 -2.86 13.42
N LEU A 118 -17.39 -3.26 12.41
CA LEU A 118 -17.05 -4.33 11.46
C LEU A 118 -16.71 -3.76 10.09
N GLY A 119 -15.69 -4.32 9.45
CA GLY A 119 -15.34 -4.04 8.06
C GLY A 119 -16.41 -4.52 7.07
N HIS A 120 -16.29 -4.09 5.80
CA HIS A 120 -17.27 -4.40 4.76
C HIS A 120 -17.49 -5.90 4.59
N HIS A 121 -16.41 -6.68 4.42
CA HIS A 121 -16.51 -8.12 4.25
C HIS A 121 -16.91 -8.87 5.53
N ALA A 122 -16.46 -8.38 6.69
CA ALA A 122 -16.79 -9.00 7.98
C ALA A 122 -18.30 -8.92 8.31
N ARG A 123 -19.01 -7.91 7.81
CA ARG A 123 -20.48 -7.82 7.95
C ARG A 123 -21.22 -8.95 7.21
N ASP A 124 -20.60 -9.44 6.14
CA ASP A 124 -21.13 -10.57 5.35
C ASP A 124 -20.55 -11.92 5.82
N GLY A 125 -19.78 -11.92 6.92
CA GLY A 125 -19.18 -13.14 7.51
C GLY A 125 -17.93 -13.64 6.77
N HIS A 126 -17.29 -12.79 5.97
CA HIS A 126 -16.10 -13.14 5.19
C HIS A 126 -14.87 -12.39 5.65
N ASP A 127 -13.69 -13.02 5.53
CA ASP A 127 -12.40 -12.34 5.58
C ASP A 127 -12.09 -11.69 4.22
N ARG A 128 -11.56 -10.46 4.23
CA ARG A 128 -11.23 -9.74 3.00
C ARG A 128 -10.21 -10.48 2.13
N PHE A 129 -9.18 -11.04 2.76
CA PHE A 129 -8.10 -11.70 2.03
C PHE A 129 -8.54 -13.08 1.51
N GLU A 130 -9.44 -13.77 2.21
CA GLU A 130 -10.09 -14.97 1.69
C GLU A 130 -11.00 -14.66 0.48
N ALA A 131 -11.68 -13.53 0.50
CA ALA A 131 -12.48 -13.08 -0.64
C ALA A 131 -11.61 -12.84 -1.89
N LEU A 132 -10.37 -12.33 -1.72
CA LEU A 132 -9.41 -12.16 -2.81
C LEU A 132 -8.91 -13.50 -3.38
N ASP A 133 -8.82 -14.57 -2.58
CA ASP A 133 -8.45 -15.90 -3.09
C ASP A 133 -9.50 -16.45 -4.08
N GLY A 134 -10.75 -16.01 -3.95
CA GLY A 134 -11.86 -16.39 -4.84
C GLY A 134 -12.03 -15.50 -6.08
N ASP A 135 -11.33 -14.37 -6.17
CA ASP A 135 -11.45 -13.38 -7.25
C ASP A 135 -10.07 -12.97 -7.77
N ALA A 136 -9.63 -13.63 -8.83
CA ALA A 136 -8.29 -13.42 -9.40
C ALA A 136 -8.10 -11.99 -9.97
N GLU A 137 -9.14 -11.35 -10.47
CA GLU A 137 -9.07 -9.98 -11.00
C GLU A 137 -8.92 -8.98 -9.86
N ALA A 138 -9.76 -9.07 -8.82
CA ALA A 138 -9.65 -8.24 -7.63
C ALA A 138 -8.30 -8.44 -6.91
N ALA A 139 -7.84 -9.70 -6.79
CA ALA A 139 -6.53 -10.02 -6.22
C ALA A 139 -5.39 -9.39 -7.00
N SER A 140 -5.41 -9.49 -8.34
CA SER A 140 -4.40 -8.89 -9.21
C SER A 140 -4.38 -7.37 -9.07
N ALA A 141 -5.54 -6.71 -9.09
CA ALA A 141 -5.66 -5.27 -8.93
C ALA A 141 -5.16 -4.81 -7.55
N PHE A 142 -5.51 -5.55 -6.49
CA PHE A 142 -5.03 -5.28 -5.13
C PHE A 142 -3.51 -5.42 -5.03
N GLN A 143 -2.95 -6.53 -5.49
CA GLN A 143 -1.50 -6.78 -5.44
C GLN A 143 -0.71 -5.77 -6.26
N GLN A 144 -1.22 -5.35 -7.42
CA GLN A 144 -0.60 -4.30 -8.22
C GLN A 144 -0.55 -2.97 -7.45
N ALA A 145 -1.67 -2.55 -6.86
CA ALA A 145 -1.73 -1.33 -6.06
C ALA A 145 -0.77 -1.36 -4.86
N MET A 146 -0.71 -2.50 -4.14
CA MET A 146 0.20 -2.66 -3.00
C MET A 146 1.67 -2.66 -3.42
N SER A 147 2.01 -3.27 -4.56
CA SER A 147 3.37 -3.23 -5.11
C SER A 147 3.79 -1.81 -5.49
N GLU A 148 2.91 -1.04 -6.12
CA GLU A 148 3.16 0.37 -6.46
C GLU A 148 3.41 1.22 -5.21
N LEU A 149 2.54 1.10 -4.18
CA LEU A 149 2.73 1.81 -2.92
C LEU A 149 4.03 1.39 -2.21
N THR A 150 4.39 0.10 -2.27
CA THR A 150 5.66 -0.41 -1.71
C THR A 150 6.85 0.21 -2.42
N ALA A 151 6.84 0.28 -3.75
CA ALA A 151 7.93 0.85 -4.54
C ALA A 151 8.25 2.31 -4.18
N LEU A 152 7.24 3.11 -3.78
CA LEU A 152 7.44 4.51 -3.35
C LEU A 152 8.26 4.64 -2.07
N ILE A 153 8.26 3.62 -1.20
CA ILE A 153 8.90 3.68 0.12
C ILE A 153 10.08 2.71 0.26
N ALA A 154 10.22 1.77 -0.67
CA ALA A 154 11.17 0.66 -0.54
C ALA A 154 12.61 1.13 -0.34
N GLY A 155 13.09 2.11 -1.10
CA GLY A 155 14.46 2.60 -1.00
C GLY A 155 14.83 3.12 0.40
N PRO A 156 14.16 4.14 0.94
CA PRO A 156 14.43 4.66 2.29
C PRO A 156 14.27 3.61 3.39
N VAL A 157 13.26 2.74 3.30
CA VAL A 157 13.01 1.69 4.29
C VAL A 157 14.07 0.60 4.21
N ALA A 158 14.42 0.13 3.00
CA ALA A 158 15.47 -0.86 2.79
C ALA A 158 16.85 -0.40 3.29
N ALA A 159 17.17 0.89 3.17
CA ALA A 159 18.40 1.44 3.74
C ALA A 159 18.46 1.30 5.27
N ILE A 160 17.34 1.56 5.97
CA ILE A 160 17.25 1.39 7.43
C ILE A 160 17.38 -0.09 7.79
N ILE A 161 16.61 -0.97 7.14
CA ILE A 161 16.64 -2.42 7.37
C ILE A 161 18.04 -2.96 7.09
N GLY A 162 18.61 -2.62 5.93
CA GLY A 162 19.95 -3.05 5.56
C GLY A 162 21.02 -2.66 6.58
N GLY A 163 20.91 -1.49 7.21
CA GLY A 163 21.80 -1.06 8.28
C GLY A 163 21.75 -1.93 9.56
N ARG A 164 20.70 -2.75 9.74
CA ARG A 164 20.57 -3.70 10.88
C ARG A 164 21.19 -5.08 10.54
N LEU A 165 21.37 -5.39 9.26
CA LEU A 165 21.80 -6.70 8.80
C LEU A 165 23.34 -6.78 8.83
N VAL A 166 23.87 -7.75 9.57
CA VAL A 166 25.31 -8.00 9.70
C VAL A 166 25.63 -9.42 9.18
N GLY A 167 26.69 -9.56 8.41
CA GLY A 167 27.14 -10.85 7.89
C GLY A 167 26.17 -11.48 6.90
N THR A 168 25.77 -12.72 7.17
CA THR A 168 24.86 -13.52 6.34
C THR A 168 23.65 -13.95 7.17
N GLY A 169 22.53 -14.23 6.51
CA GLY A 169 21.31 -14.69 7.21
C GLY A 169 20.13 -14.85 6.27
N HIS A 170 18.96 -15.08 6.86
CA HIS A 170 17.72 -15.34 6.15
C HIS A 170 16.60 -14.40 6.63
N ILE A 171 15.96 -13.70 5.68
CA ILE A 171 14.82 -12.82 5.93
C ILE A 171 13.55 -13.52 5.45
N VAL A 172 12.53 -13.58 6.28
CA VAL A 172 11.17 -13.96 5.86
C VAL A 172 10.29 -12.72 5.82
N ASP A 173 9.82 -12.38 4.61
CA ASP A 173 8.88 -11.28 4.37
C ASP A 173 7.45 -11.82 4.50
N VAL A 174 6.86 -11.62 5.67
CA VAL A 174 5.56 -12.18 6.09
C VAL A 174 4.44 -11.26 5.64
N GLY A 175 3.57 -11.74 4.74
CA GLY A 175 2.63 -10.89 4.01
C GLY A 175 3.37 -10.02 2.99
N GLY A 176 4.44 -10.55 2.37
CA GLY A 176 5.36 -9.81 1.52
C GLY A 176 4.80 -9.41 0.14
N GLY A 177 3.60 -9.87 -0.24
CA GLY A 177 3.01 -9.59 -1.55
C GLY A 177 3.92 -10.07 -2.69
N HIS A 178 4.31 -9.15 -3.56
CA HIS A 178 5.26 -9.44 -4.63
C HIS A 178 6.73 -9.41 -4.19
N GLY A 179 7.04 -9.13 -2.92
CA GLY A 179 8.42 -9.16 -2.39
C GLY A 179 9.25 -7.90 -2.70
N GLY A 180 8.61 -6.78 -3.09
CA GLY A 180 9.33 -5.58 -3.53
C GLY A 180 10.22 -4.96 -2.45
N LEU A 181 9.81 -4.96 -1.18
CA LEU A 181 10.64 -4.48 -0.09
C LEU A 181 11.80 -5.44 0.19
N LEU A 182 11.54 -6.74 0.24
CA LEU A 182 12.58 -7.76 0.40
C LEU A 182 13.63 -7.65 -0.72
N ALA A 183 13.21 -7.50 -1.97
CA ALA A 183 14.10 -7.31 -3.11
C ALA A 183 15.00 -6.08 -2.93
N ALA A 184 14.43 -4.94 -2.54
CA ALA A 184 15.20 -3.71 -2.28
C ALA A 184 16.23 -3.87 -1.14
N VAL A 185 15.90 -4.62 -0.08
CA VAL A 185 16.83 -4.93 1.02
C VAL A 185 17.97 -5.82 0.52
N LEU A 186 17.64 -6.90 -0.19
CA LEU A 186 18.63 -7.90 -0.65
C LEU A 186 19.56 -7.37 -1.75
N ALA A 187 19.13 -6.35 -2.51
CA ALA A 187 19.98 -5.69 -3.51
C ALA A 187 21.29 -5.15 -2.91
N SER A 188 21.25 -4.64 -1.66
CA SER A 188 22.41 -4.12 -0.96
C SER A 188 23.07 -5.12 -0.01
N ARG A 189 22.60 -6.38 0.04
CA ARG A 189 23.03 -7.40 1.03
C ARG A 189 23.27 -8.75 0.33
N PRO A 190 24.37 -8.91 -0.41
CA PRO A 190 24.62 -10.12 -1.22
C PRO A 190 24.75 -11.42 -0.40
N GLY A 191 25.14 -11.33 0.87
CA GLY A 191 25.23 -12.49 1.77
C GLY A 191 23.91 -12.92 2.41
N TRP A 192 22.79 -12.22 2.12
CA TRP A 192 21.49 -12.52 2.69
C TRP A 192 20.59 -13.21 1.64
N HIS A 193 19.78 -14.14 2.13
CA HIS A 193 18.75 -14.84 1.38
C HIS A 193 17.38 -14.47 1.93
N GLY A 194 16.32 -14.79 1.21
CA GLY A 194 14.98 -14.46 1.68
C GLY A 194 13.92 -15.50 1.35
N THR A 195 12.77 -15.33 1.99
CA THR A 195 11.52 -16.00 1.64
C THR A 195 10.43 -14.96 1.58
N VAL A 196 9.69 -14.89 0.47
CA VAL A 196 8.39 -14.22 0.43
C VAL A 196 7.36 -15.24 0.91
N PHE A 197 6.66 -14.91 1.98
CA PHE A 197 5.58 -15.74 2.54
C PHE A 197 4.25 -14.99 2.48
N ASP A 198 3.34 -15.45 1.64
CA ASP A 198 2.05 -14.79 1.41
C ASP A 198 0.99 -15.80 0.97
N ARG A 199 -0.25 -15.34 0.74
CA ARG A 199 -1.34 -16.13 0.19
C ARG A 199 -1.03 -16.56 -1.26
N PRO A 200 -1.67 -17.64 -1.76
CA PRO A 200 -1.39 -18.18 -3.11
C PRO A 200 -1.54 -17.15 -4.24
N HIS A 201 -2.45 -16.21 -4.14
CA HIS A 201 -2.70 -15.20 -5.17
C HIS A 201 -1.50 -14.23 -5.39
N ALA A 202 -0.60 -14.05 -4.41
CA ALA A 202 0.58 -13.21 -4.54
C ALA A 202 1.72 -13.88 -5.35
N ARG A 203 1.73 -15.23 -5.43
CA ARG A 203 2.85 -16.03 -5.92
C ARG A 203 3.33 -15.63 -7.32
N ALA A 204 2.42 -15.55 -8.29
CA ALA A 204 2.79 -15.28 -9.69
C ALA A 204 3.45 -13.90 -9.86
N GLY A 205 2.98 -12.89 -9.12
CA GLY A 205 3.58 -11.56 -9.10
C GLY A 205 4.95 -11.55 -8.45
N ALA A 206 5.13 -12.30 -7.36
CA ALA A 206 6.43 -12.45 -6.69
C ALA A 206 7.45 -13.15 -7.59
N GLU A 207 7.08 -14.24 -8.28
CA GLU A 207 7.96 -14.94 -9.23
C GLU A 207 8.42 -14.02 -10.36
N ARG A 208 7.52 -13.17 -10.88
CA ARG A 208 7.86 -12.20 -11.93
C ARG A 208 8.84 -11.15 -11.41
N LEU A 209 8.50 -10.47 -10.31
CA LEU A 209 9.33 -9.39 -9.74
C LEU A 209 10.72 -9.90 -9.38
N LEU A 210 10.82 -11.03 -8.67
CA LEU A 210 12.10 -11.57 -8.23
C LEU A 210 12.98 -12.00 -9.40
N ARG A 211 12.40 -12.43 -10.52
CA ARG A 211 13.13 -12.73 -11.75
C ARG A 211 13.65 -11.44 -12.42
N GLU A 212 12.81 -10.41 -12.50
CA GLU A 212 13.16 -9.10 -13.05
C GLU A 212 14.29 -8.44 -12.24
N GLU A 213 14.29 -8.62 -10.92
CA GLU A 213 15.32 -8.11 -10.00
C GLU A 213 16.56 -9.02 -9.89
N GLY A 214 16.61 -10.15 -10.61
CA GLY A 214 17.74 -11.09 -10.58
C GLY A 214 17.91 -11.80 -9.23
N LEU A 215 16.85 -11.99 -8.47
CA LEU A 215 16.85 -12.56 -7.11
C LEU A 215 16.22 -13.96 -7.04
N ALA A 216 15.82 -14.56 -8.15
CA ALA A 216 15.15 -15.85 -8.20
C ALA A 216 15.92 -16.99 -7.50
N ASP A 217 17.26 -16.95 -7.55
CA ASP A 217 18.13 -17.96 -6.91
C ASP A 217 18.40 -17.68 -5.41
N ARG A 218 17.98 -16.51 -4.91
CA ARG A 218 18.25 -16.06 -3.53
C ARG A 218 16.99 -15.95 -2.69
N VAL A 219 15.81 -16.02 -3.31
CA VAL A 219 14.52 -15.83 -2.61
C VAL A 219 13.59 -16.98 -2.95
N ALA A 220 13.17 -17.70 -1.91
CA ALA A 220 12.11 -18.69 -2.01
C ALA A 220 10.74 -18.02 -1.94
N ILE A 221 9.71 -18.63 -2.54
CA ILE A 221 8.31 -18.21 -2.42
C ILE A 221 7.52 -19.34 -1.80
N ILE A 222 6.96 -19.09 -0.62
CA ILE A 222 6.15 -20.05 0.12
C ILE A 222 4.74 -19.47 0.24
N SER A 223 3.74 -20.24 -0.18
CA SER A 223 2.34 -19.86 0.00
C SER A 223 1.78 -20.47 1.28
N GLY A 224 1.03 -19.64 2.06
CA GLY A 224 0.43 -20.10 3.31
C GLY A 224 -0.41 -19.02 3.99
N ASN A 225 -0.89 -19.38 5.18
CA ASN A 225 -1.58 -18.45 6.07
C ASN A 225 -0.72 -18.26 7.31
N PHE A 226 -0.30 -17.05 7.59
CA PHE A 226 0.59 -16.72 8.72
C PHE A 226 -0.07 -16.96 10.09
N PHE A 227 -1.40 -17.10 10.16
CA PHE A 227 -2.09 -17.50 11.39
C PHE A 227 -1.88 -18.98 11.72
N ASP A 228 -1.64 -19.82 10.71
CA ASP A 228 -1.32 -21.25 10.92
C ASP A 228 0.14 -21.45 11.32
N GLY A 229 1.04 -20.60 10.80
CA GLY A 229 2.47 -20.61 11.10
C GLY A 229 3.26 -19.74 10.14
N VAL A 230 4.49 -19.43 10.52
CA VAL A 230 5.43 -18.60 9.75
C VAL A 230 6.73 -19.40 9.54
N PRO A 231 7.35 -19.37 8.36
CA PRO A 231 8.66 -19.99 8.15
C PRO A 231 9.73 -19.40 9.09
N ALA A 232 10.68 -20.24 9.52
CA ALA A 232 11.75 -19.80 10.41
C ALA A 232 12.74 -18.87 9.69
N GLY A 233 13.24 -17.86 10.41
CA GLY A 233 14.19 -16.88 9.87
C GLY A 233 15.01 -16.16 10.94
N ASP A 234 16.10 -15.54 10.50
CA ASP A 234 16.91 -14.66 11.36
C ASP A 234 16.28 -13.28 11.50
N VAL A 235 15.55 -12.85 10.46
CA VAL A 235 14.76 -11.64 10.45
C VAL A 235 13.38 -11.96 9.92
N LEU A 236 12.35 -11.60 10.68
CA LEU A 236 10.98 -11.62 10.19
C LEU A 236 10.56 -10.18 9.88
N LEU A 237 10.15 -9.94 8.66
CA LEU A 237 9.75 -8.64 8.14
C LEU A 237 8.23 -8.62 7.96
N LEU A 238 7.59 -7.62 8.54
CA LEU A 238 6.17 -7.31 8.36
C LEU A 238 6.06 -5.88 7.82
N LYS A 239 5.50 -5.67 6.65
CA LYS A 239 5.32 -4.33 6.09
C LYS A 239 3.85 -4.08 5.78
N SER A 240 3.22 -3.15 6.52
CA SER A 240 1.79 -2.84 6.37
C SER A 240 0.92 -4.11 6.48
N VAL A 241 1.15 -4.90 7.52
CA VAL A 241 0.42 -6.14 7.82
C VAL A 241 -0.33 -6.02 9.13
N LEU A 242 0.31 -5.50 10.18
CA LEU A 242 -0.30 -5.42 11.51
C LEU A 242 -1.50 -4.47 11.52
N HIS A 243 -1.48 -3.43 10.68
CA HIS A 243 -2.59 -2.49 10.57
C HIS A 243 -3.85 -3.09 9.92
N ASP A 244 -3.74 -4.21 9.20
CA ASP A 244 -4.90 -4.89 8.61
C ASP A 244 -5.73 -5.65 9.66
N TRP A 245 -5.20 -5.85 10.85
CA TRP A 245 -5.78 -6.75 11.85
C TRP A 245 -6.05 -6.05 13.18
N GLY A 246 -7.16 -6.42 13.81
CA GLY A 246 -7.42 -6.06 15.22
C GLY A 246 -6.42 -6.71 16.17
N ASP A 247 -6.38 -6.24 17.42
CA ASP A 247 -5.33 -6.59 18.38
C ASP A 247 -5.19 -8.11 18.63
N ASN A 248 -6.28 -8.85 18.69
CA ASN A 248 -6.25 -10.31 18.92
C ASN A 248 -5.53 -11.05 17.77
N CYS A 249 -5.85 -10.72 16.51
CA CYS A 249 -5.21 -11.32 15.35
C CYS A 249 -3.77 -10.86 15.20
N SER A 250 -3.49 -9.58 15.43
CA SER A 250 -2.14 -9.03 15.42
C SER A 250 -1.25 -9.67 16.49
N ALA A 251 -1.79 -9.89 17.71
CA ALA A 251 -1.08 -10.59 18.78
C ALA A 251 -0.82 -12.06 18.44
N LEU A 252 -1.76 -12.75 17.77
CA LEU A 252 -1.54 -14.12 17.30
C LEU A 252 -0.43 -14.15 16.24
N LEU A 253 -0.48 -13.26 15.24
CA LEU A 253 0.56 -13.16 14.21
C LEU A 253 1.94 -12.88 14.83
N LEU A 254 2.03 -11.93 15.76
CA LEU A 254 3.29 -11.61 16.43
C LEU A 254 3.84 -12.81 17.23
N ARG A 255 2.98 -13.62 17.90
CA ARG A 255 3.40 -14.86 18.55
C ARG A 255 3.94 -15.87 17.53
N ARG A 256 3.25 -16.08 16.39
CA ARG A 256 3.76 -16.94 15.30
C ARG A 256 5.11 -16.49 14.79
N CYS A 257 5.29 -15.16 14.66
CA CYS A 257 6.60 -14.61 14.31
C CYS A 257 7.64 -14.85 15.41
N ALA A 258 7.32 -14.62 16.67
CA ALA A 258 8.24 -14.85 17.79
C ALA A 258 8.70 -16.32 17.85
N ASP A 259 7.78 -17.28 17.65
CA ASP A 259 8.06 -18.72 17.62
C ASP A 259 8.97 -19.13 16.45
N ALA A 260 8.93 -18.37 15.33
CA ALA A 260 9.71 -18.65 14.12
C ALA A 260 11.07 -17.94 14.08
N LEU A 261 11.36 -17.04 15.03
CA LEU A 261 12.64 -16.36 15.12
C LEU A 261 13.77 -17.30 15.54
N SER A 262 14.93 -17.20 14.90
CA SER A 262 16.15 -17.82 15.38
C SER A 262 16.55 -17.23 16.75
N PRO A 263 17.40 -17.91 17.57
CA PRO A 263 17.69 -17.48 18.94
C PRO A 263 18.27 -16.08 19.12
N ARG A 264 18.83 -15.49 18.08
CA ARG A 264 19.32 -14.11 18.02
C ARG A 264 18.63 -13.28 16.97
N GLY A 265 17.49 -13.77 16.49
CA GLY A 265 16.70 -13.13 15.44
C GLY A 265 16.04 -11.84 15.92
N MET A 266 15.49 -11.11 14.96
CA MET A 266 14.72 -9.90 15.20
C MET A 266 13.47 -9.85 14.32
N LEU A 267 12.46 -9.19 14.82
CA LEU A 267 11.29 -8.82 14.05
C LEU A 267 11.40 -7.35 13.65
N LEU A 268 11.17 -7.07 12.39
CA LEU A 268 11.10 -5.72 11.83
C LEU A 268 9.69 -5.47 11.30
N ALA A 269 8.96 -4.57 11.94
CA ALA A 269 7.67 -4.13 11.42
C ALA A 269 7.81 -2.74 10.78
N VAL A 270 7.29 -2.59 9.57
CA VAL A 270 7.29 -1.34 8.80
C VAL A 270 5.86 -0.84 8.75
N GLU A 271 5.57 0.15 9.58
CA GLU A 271 4.22 0.67 9.78
C GLU A 271 4.23 2.20 9.83
N ARG A 272 3.06 2.80 9.85
CA ARG A 272 2.89 4.22 10.16
C ARG A 272 2.44 4.36 11.61
N LEU A 273 2.82 5.46 12.24
CA LEU A 273 2.40 5.73 13.61
C LEU A 273 1.27 6.75 13.63
N MET A 274 0.13 6.37 14.19
CA MET A 274 -0.95 7.29 14.50
C MET A 274 -0.45 8.31 15.53
N PRO A 275 -0.64 9.62 15.31
CA PRO A 275 -0.32 10.61 16.33
C PRO A 275 -1.30 10.51 17.50
N GLU A 276 -0.81 10.63 18.73
CA GLU A 276 -1.63 10.63 19.93
C GLU A 276 -2.71 11.76 19.92
N ALA A 277 -2.36 12.89 19.32
CA ALA A 277 -3.27 14.01 19.11
C ALA A 277 -3.33 14.38 17.62
N PRO A 278 -4.29 13.86 16.85
CA PRO A 278 -4.48 14.23 15.46
C PRO A 278 -4.75 15.71 15.27
N SER A 279 -4.23 16.27 14.18
CA SER A 279 -4.43 17.67 13.79
C SER A 279 -4.77 17.77 12.30
N ASP A 280 -4.98 18.98 11.80
CA ASP A 280 -5.27 19.24 10.39
C ASP A 280 -4.03 19.26 9.47
N LEU A 281 -2.87 18.83 9.96
CA LEU A 281 -1.68 18.64 9.14
C LEU A 281 -1.93 17.62 8.02
N PRO A 282 -1.39 17.84 6.82
CA PRO A 282 -1.60 16.92 5.68
C PRO A 282 -1.27 15.45 6.00
N ALA A 283 -0.17 15.21 6.72
CA ALA A 283 0.25 13.86 7.12
C ALA A 283 -0.77 13.20 8.07
N HIS A 284 -1.27 13.94 9.07
CA HIS A 284 -2.28 13.43 10.00
C HIS A 284 -3.61 13.16 9.28
N ARG A 285 -4.03 14.06 8.37
CA ARG A 285 -5.22 13.82 7.55
C ARG A 285 -5.12 12.57 6.68
N ALA A 286 -3.94 12.33 6.08
CA ALA A 286 -3.71 11.14 5.28
C ALA A 286 -3.79 9.86 6.13
N LEU A 287 -3.17 9.87 7.30
CA LEU A 287 -3.11 8.72 8.20
C LEU A 287 -4.47 8.41 8.84
N CYS A 288 -5.19 9.40 9.34
CA CYS A 288 -6.54 9.20 9.89
C CYS A 288 -7.53 8.67 8.84
N ARG A 289 -7.40 9.08 7.56
CA ARG A 289 -8.19 8.49 6.48
C ARG A 289 -7.76 7.05 6.15
N SER A 290 -6.46 6.76 6.28
CA SER A 290 -5.97 5.39 6.17
C SER A 290 -6.55 4.50 7.26
N ASP A 291 -6.65 4.99 8.48
CA ASP A 291 -7.26 4.28 9.60
C ASP A 291 -8.73 3.93 9.33
N LEU A 292 -9.50 4.87 8.79
CA LEU A 292 -10.86 4.56 8.31
C LEU A 292 -10.87 3.54 7.18
N ASN A 293 -9.85 3.55 6.30
CA ASN A 293 -9.72 2.54 5.25
C ASN A 293 -9.42 1.15 5.83
N MET A 294 -8.65 1.07 6.92
CA MET A 294 -8.45 -0.19 7.65
C MET A 294 -9.74 -0.68 8.28
N LEU A 295 -10.52 0.21 8.91
CA LEU A 295 -11.81 -0.14 9.48
C LEU A 295 -12.78 -0.72 8.43
N ILE A 296 -12.97 -0.03 7.29
CA ILE A 296 -13.95 -0.46 6.28
C ILE A 296 -13.48 -1.68 5.46
N GLY A 297 -12.18 -1.84 5.29
CA GLY A 297 -11.58 -2.92 4.50
C GLY A 297 -11.38 -4.18 5.35
N PRO A 298 -10.18 -4.39 5.88
CA PRO A 298 -9.84 -5.61 6.62
C PRO A 298 -10.41 -5.64 8.05
N GLY A 299 -10.82 -4.51 8.61
CA GLY A 299 -11.30 -4.43 10.01
C GLY A 299 -10.18 -4.20 11.03
N GLY A 300 -9.02 -3.73 10.56
CA GLY A 300 -7.87 -3.38 11.39
C GLY A 300 -7.84 -1.91 11.80
N CYS A 301 -6.66 -1.41 12.20
CA CYS A 301 -6.44 -0.03 12.63
C CYS A 301 -4.98 0.40 12.51
N GLU A 302 -4.77 1.69 12.27
CA GLU A 302 -3.47 2.33 12.46
C GLU A 302 -3.24 2.57 13.97
N ARG A 303 -2.02 2.36 14.46
CA ARG A 303 -1.72 2.41 15.89
C ARG A 303 -0.70 3.49 16.23
N THR A 304 -0.80 4.03 17.44
CA THR A 304 0.21 4.86 18.09
C THR A 304 1.42 4.02 18.51
N GLU A 305 2.56 4.66 18.80
CA GLU A 305 3.73 3.93 19.33
C GLU A 305 3.45 3.22 20.66
N PRO A 306 2.77 3.83 21.66
CA PRO A 306 2.38 3.11 22.89
C PRO A 306 1.52 1.88 22.64
N GLU A 307 0.56 1.93 21.69
CA GLU A 307 -0.28 0.79 21.33
C GLU A 307 0.54 -0.33 20.68
N PHE A 308 1.49 -0.01 19.77
CA PHE A 308 2.43 -1.01 19.25
C PHE A 308 3.26 -1.63 20.35
N ARG A 309 3.80 -0.85 21.32
CA ARG A 309 4.56 -1.39 22.45
C ARG A 309 3.74 -2.37 23.30
N ALA A 310 2.49 -2.01 23.58
CA ALA A 310 1.57 -2.90 24.31
C ALA A 310 1.27 -4.17 23.50
N LEU A 311 0.99 -4.05 22.22
CA LEU A 311 0.71 -5.17 21.32
C LEU A 311 1.89 -6.15 21.24
N PHE A 312 3.11 -5.68 21.00
CA PHE A 312 4.30 -6.51 20.92
C PHE A 312 4.60 -7.25 22.24
N ALA A 313 4.38 -6.58 23.37
CA ALA A 313 4.54 -7.19 24.70
C ALA A 313 3.61 -8.40 24.92
N THR A 314 2.40 -8.42 24.31
CA THR A 314 1.48 -9.58 24.39
C THR A 314 2.02 -10.84 23.71
N ALA A 315 3.01 -10.69 22.83
CA ALA A 315 3.68 -11.77 22.14
C ALA A 315 5.08 -12.11 22.72
N GLY A 316 5.45 -11.49 23.85
CA GLY A 316 6.78 -11.67 24.46
C GLY A 316 7.89 -10.95 23.71
N LEU A 317 7.54 -10.00 22.83
CA LEU A 317 8.50 -9.21 22.07
C LEU A 317 8.69 -7.83 22.71
N SER A 318 9.94 -7.39 22.82
CA SER A 318 10.31 -6.06 23.31
C SER A 318 10.73 -5.17 22.16
N ILE A 319 10.07 -4.01 21.95
CA ILE A 319 10.50 -3.01 20.96
C ILE A 319 11.77 -2.33 21.46
N VAL A 320 12.87 -2.54 20.75
CA VAL A 320 14.20 -2.01 21.08
C VAL A 320 14.53 -0.74 20.33
N ALA A 321 13.93 -0.50 19.16
CA ALA A 321 14.10 0.73 18.38
C ALA A 321 12.88 1.03 17.53
N VAL A 322 12.59 2.31 17.34
CA VAL A 322 11.63 2.84 16.36
C VAL A 322 12.37 3.89 15.53
N THR A 323 12.58 3.61 14.25
CA THR A 323 13.38 4.47 13.37
C THR A 323 12.51 5.04 12.26
N PRO A 324 12.31 6.36 12.20
CA PRO A 324 11.55 7.00 11.14
C PRO A 324 12.28 6.92 9.81
N SER A 325 11.53 6.70 8.72
CA SER A 325 12.01 6.83 7.35
C SER A 325 11.58 8.15 6.72
N ALA A 326 12.28 8.57 5.68
CA ALA A 326 11.91 9.76 4.91
C ALA A 326 10.56 9.61 4.18
N ALA A 327 10.02 8.40 4.10
CA ALA A 327 8.76 8.08 3.42
C ALA A 327 7.53 8.10 4.35
N GLY A 328 7.64 8.59 5.59
CA GLY A 328 6.54 8.66 6.55
C GLY A 328 6.17 7.33 7.22
N PHE A 329 6.95 6.28 6.98
CA PHE A 329 6.89 5.00 7.70
C PHE A 329 7.96 4.96 8.79
N VAL A 330 7.76 4.11 9.77
CA VAL A 330 8.80 3.77 10.75
C VAL A 330 9.19 2.30 10.59
N VAL A 331 10.43 1.99 10.93
CA VAL A 331 10.90 0.62 11.12
C VAL A 331 10.95 0.36 12.63
N ILE A 332 10.08 -0.51 13.08
CA ILE A 332 9.98 -0.98 14.48
C ILE A 332 10.84 -2.24 14.58
N GLU A 333 11.91 -2.18 15.35
CA GLU A 333 12.74 -3.35 15.68
C GLU A 333 12.31 -3.93 17.02
N ALA A 334 12.01 -5.23 17.04
CA ALA A 334 11.66 -5.94 18.25
C ALA A 334 12.43 -7.27 18.39
N ARG A 335 12.63 -7.70 19.64
CA ARG A 335 13.32 -8.93 19.99
C ARG A 335 12.56 -9.68 21.09
N PRO A 336 12.71 -11.01 21.19
CA PRO A 336 12.25 -11.80 22.32
C PRO A 336 12.80 -11.34 23.67
#